data_a4367706c7f633a28e9b322513c57158
#
_entry.id   a4367706c7f633a28e9b322513c57158
#
_cell.length_a   1.000
_cell.length_b   1.000
_cell.length_c   1.000
_cell.angle_alpha   90.00
_cell.angle_beta   90.00
_cell.angle_gamma   90.00
#
_symmetry.space_group_name_H-M   'P 1'
#
loop_
_entity.id
_entity.type
_entity.pdbx_description
1 polymer ?
#
loop_
_entity_poly.entity_id
_entity_poly.type
_entity_poly.pdbx_seq_one_letter_code
_entity_poly.pdbx_strand_id
1 'polypeptide(L)'
;MASTLLSPGVEIQERDLTVGSIETVEVNVGGIAGAFSKGPVLKPVRITSESQLIEQFGEPTDSNAYEWWTAASFLQYGGVLDVVRVSTTGQLTASDDNVTSPYTLSIPTVEVYESTYANAASNPFKWAARSPGAVSYTHLTLPTKA
;
A
#
# COMPACT_ATOMS: atom_id res chain seq x y z
N MET A 1 21.07 -32.97 37.83
CA MET A 1 21.63 -33.88 38.85
C MET A 1 22.09 -35.12 38.12
N ALA A 2 23.38 -35.42 38.18
CA ALA A 2 23.90 -36.64 37.57
C ALA A 2 23.49 -37.82 38.43
N SER A 3 22.78 -38.79 37.86
CA SER A 3 22.47 -40.05 38.56
C SER A 3 23.74 -40.91 38.53
N THR A 4 24.28 -41.23 39.73
CA THR A 4 25.38 -42.18 39.89
C THR A 4 24.80 -43.57 39.86
N LEU A 5 25.06 -44.31 38.78
CA LEU A 5 24.76 -45.74 38.67
C LEU A 5 25.63 -46.51 39.65
N LEU A 6 24.98 -47.18 40.62
CA LEU A 6 25.60 -47.98 41.67
C LEU A 6 25.89 -49.45 41.22
N SER A 7 25.53 -49.82 40.00
CA SER A 7 25.81 -51.13 39.42
C SER A 7 26.13 -51.03 37.93
N PRO A 8 26.86 -51.99 37.37
CA PRO A 8 27.14 -51.93 35.92
C PRO A 8 25.83 -52.05 35.14
N GLY A 9 25.48 -50.98 34.46
CA GLY A 9 24.31 -50.84 33.63
C GLY A 9 24.62 -49.99 32.39
N VAL A 10 23.78 -50.10 31.39
CA VAL A 10 23.86 -49.26 30.19
C VAL A 10 22.85 -48.14 30.37
N GLU A 11 23.33 -46.91 30.47
CA GLU A 11 22.49 -45.72 30.45
C GLU A 11 22.38 -45.26 28.99
N ILE A 12 21.19 -45.29 28.42
CA ILE A 12 20.92 -44.75 27.10
C ILE A 12 20.42 -43.33 27.32
N GLN A 13 21.23 -42.31 27.02
CA GLN A 13 20.80 -40.93 26.93
C GLN A 13 20.40 -40.66 25.48
N GLU A 14 19.11 -40.51 25.27
CA GLU A 14 18.60 -39.97 24.01
C GLU A 14 18.80 -38.43 24.03
N ARG A 15 19.77 -37.99 23.26
CA ARG A 15 20.00 -36.57 23.05
C ARG A 15 19.41 -36.22 21.70
N ASP A 16 18.30 -35.48 21.75
CA ASP A 16 17.74 -34.90 20.55
C ASP A 16 18.73 -33.84 20.00
N LEU A 17 19.44 -34.27 18.93
CA LEU A 17 20.33 -33.41 18.17
C LEU A 17 19.61 -32.72 17.02
N THR A 18 18.27 -32.78 16.99
CA THR A 18 17.51 -31.98 16.05
C THR A 18 17.81 -30.53 16.38
N VAL A 19 18.72 -29.94 15.63
CA VAL A 19 18.88 -28.48 15.60
C VAL A 19 17.48 -27.96 15.35
N GLY A 20 16.92 -27.29 16.36
CA GLY A 20 15.55 -26.83 16.32
C GLY A 20 15.31 -26.24 14.96
N SER A 21 14.28 -26.76 14.26
CA SER A 21 13.87 -26.16 13.00
C SER A 21 13.70 -24.68 13.32
N ILE A 22 14.57 -23.87 12.73
CA ILE A 22 14.33 -22.44 12.68
C ILE A 22 12.96 -22.39 12.01
N GLU A 23 11.93 -22.06 12.78
CA GLU A 23 10.66 -21.66 12.19
C GLU A 23 11.02 -20.47 11.31
N THR A 24 11.30 -20.74 10.06
CA THR A 24 11.28 -19.72 9.02
C THR A 24 9.84 -19.26 9.04
N VAL A 25 9.59 -18.16 9.73
CA VAL A 25 8.39 -17.38 9.53
C VAL A 25 8.49 -16.95 8.07
N GLU A 26 7.93 -17.75 7.19
CA GLU A 26 7.76 -17.39 5.79
C GLU A 26 6.80 -16.22 5.77
N VAL A 27 7.35 -15.01 5.89
CA VAL A 27 6.60 -13.80 5.62
C VAL A 27 6.43 -13.77 4.12
N ASN A 28 5.30 -14.27 3.65
CA ASN A 28 4.91 -14.18 2.25
C ASN A 28 4.65 -12.71 1.92
N VAL A 29 5.69 -12.00 1.50
CA VAL A 29 5.58 -10.62 1.03
C VAL A 29 5.51 -10.67 -0.50
N GLY A 30 4.37 -10.26 -1.03
CA GLY A 30 4.19 -10.07 -2.46
C GLY A 30 4.30 -8.61 -2.85
N GLY A 31 4.48 -8.35 -4.14
CA GLY A 31 4.44 -7.00 -4.71
C GLY A 31 3.53 -6.97 -5.94
N ILE A 32 2.69 -5.94 -6.04
CA ILE A 32 1.84 -5.72 -7.21
C ILE A 32 1.87 -4.25 -7.62
N ALA A 33 1.92 -4.02 -8.92
CA ALA A 33 1.74 -2.70 -9.50
C ALA A 33 0.50 -2.70 -10.39
N GLY A 34 -0.36 -1.70 -10.24
CA GLY A 34 -1.61 -1.65 -10.99
C GLY A 34 -2.24 -0.26 -11.05
N ALA A 35 -3.24 -0.12 -11.93
CA ALA A 35 -3.99 1.11 -12.14
C ALA A 35 -5.17 1.23 -11.18
N PHE A 36 -4.88 1.41 -9.90
CA PHE A 36 -5.91 1.56 -8.87
C PHE A 36 -6.61 2.93 -8.95
N SER A 37 -7.87 2.99 -8.49
CA SER A 37 -8.72 4.18 -8.61
C SER A 37 -8.32 5.33 -7.68
N LYS A 38 -7.75 5.05 -6.52
CA LYS A 38 -7.26 6.06 -5.56
C LYS A 38 -5.94 5.61 -4.92
N GLY A 39 -5.39 6.41 -4.03
CA GLY A 39 -4.16 6.12 -3.31
C GLY A 39 -2.92 6.83 -3.87
N PRO A 40 -1.79 6.74 -3.15
CA PRO A 40 -0.55 7.38 -3.54
C PRO A 40 0.01 6.74 -4.82
N VAL A 41 0.52 7.59 -5.71
CA VAL A 41 1.11 7.16 -6.98
C VAL A 41 2.60 6.92 -6.81
N LEU A 42 3.12 5.86 -7.44
CA LEU A 42 4.54 5.45 -7.44
C LEU A 42 5.16 5.24 -6.05
N LYS A 43 4.33 5.12 -5.02
CA LYS A 43 4.77 4.85 -3.65
C LYS A 43 4.26 3.49 -3.19
N PRO A 44 5.13 2.58 -2.75
CA PRO A 44 4.69 1.31 -2.20
C PRO A 44 3.94 1.53 -0.89
N VAL A 45 2.79 0.89 -0.77
CA VAL A 45 1.97 0.87 0.45
C VAL A 45 1.79 -0.58 0.87
N ARG A 46 2.14 -0.87 2.10
CA ARG A 46 2.01 -2.21 2.67
C ARG A 46 0.58 -2.47 3.12
N ILE A 47 0.00 -3.54 2.61
CA ILE A 47 -1.38 -3.97 2.84
C ILE A 47 -1.35 -5.38 3.43
N THR A 48 -2.13 -5.60 4.47
CA THR A 48 -2.23 -6.89 5.16
C THR A 48 -3.64 -7.48 5.14
N SER A 49 -4.62 -6.72 4.66
CA SER A 49 -6.02 -7.18 4.57
C SER A 49 -6.75 -6.55 3.38
N GLU A 50 -7.78 -7.22 2.91
CA GLU A 50 -8.65 -6.72 1.85
C GLU A 50 -9.34 -5.40 2.24
N SER A 51 -9.73 -5.24 3.51
CA SER A 51 -10.32 -3.98 4.00
C SER A 51 -9.37 -2.80 3.85
N GLN A 52 -8.07 -2.99 4.13
CA GLN A 52 -7.05 -1.97 3.90
C GLN A 52 -6.85 -1.68 2.40
N LEU A 53 -6.95 -2.72 1.55
CA LEU A 53 -6.87 -2.54 0.10
C LEU A 53 -7.99 -1.63 -0.40
N ILE A 54 -9.24 -1.86 0.04
CA ILE A 54 -10.38 -1.01 -0.29
C ILE A 54 -10.21 0.42 0.23
N GLU A 55 -9.78 0.55 1.48
CA GLU A 55 -9.58 1.86 2.11
C GLU A 55 -8.52 2.70 1.39
N GLN A 56 -7.39 2.10 1.03
CA GLN A 56 -6.25 2.81 0.43
C GLN A 56 -6.36 2.97 -1.08
N PHE A 57 -6.84 1.96 -1.79
CA PHE A 57 -6.80 1.88 -3.25
C PHE A 57 -8.18 1.87 -3.92
N GLY A 58 -9.26 1.76 -3.13
CA GLY A 58 -10.63 1.77 -3.60
C GLY A 58 -11.16 0.39 -3.97
N GLU A 59 -12.41 0.37 -4.39
CA GLU A 59 -13.10 -0.83 -4.85
C GLU A 59 -12.66 -1.22 -6.26
N PRO A 60 -12.88 -2.49 -6.67
CA PRO A 60 -12.63 -2.92 -8.03
C PRO A 60 -13.53 -2.18 -9.01
N THR A 61 -12.96 -1.82 -10.15
CA THR A 61 -13.66 -1.22 -11.29
C THR A 61 -13.38 -2.04 -12.53
N ASP A 62 -14.16 -1.87 -13.58
CA ASP A 62 -13.97 -2.60 -14.84
C ASP A 62 -12.56 -2.42 -15.42
N SER A 63 -11.91 -1.27 -15.14
CA SER A 63 -10.58 -0.96 -15.64
C SER A 63 -9.44 -1.55 -14.82
N ASN A 64 -9.67 -1.90 -13.55
CA ASN A 64 -8.63 -2.41 -12.64
C ASN A 64 -9.02 -3.75 -11.98
N ALA A 65 -10.08 -4.39 -12.45
CA ALA A 65 -10.61 -5.60 -11.85
C ALA A 65 -9.56 -6.73 -11.76
N TYR A 66 -8.73 -6.86 -12.80
CA TYR A 66 -7.73 -7.91 -12.85
C TYR A 66 -6.67 -7.76 -11.77
N GLU A 67 -6.08 -6.59 -11.66
CA GLU A 67 -5.05 -6.28 -10.66
C GLU A 67 -5.65 -6.33 -9.26
N TRP A 68 -6.86 -5.80 -9.11
CA TRP A 68 -7.53 -5.74 -7.82
C TRP A 68 -7.84 -7.14 -7.28
N TRP A 69 -8.44 -8.01 -8.10
CA TRP A 69 -8.77 -9.37 -7.69
C TRP A 69 -7.52 -10.23 -7.46
N THR A 70 -6.46 -9.99 -8.21
CA THR A 70 -5.15 -10.65 -7.98
C THR A 70 -4.60 -10.28 -6.61
N ALA A 71 -4.64 -8.99 -6.25
CA ALA A 71 -4.22 -8.51 -4.94
C ALA A 71 -5.08 -9.09 -3.80
N ALA A 72 -6.40 -9.07 -3.95
CA ALA A 72 -7.33 -9.62 -2.96
C ALA A 72 -7.12 -11.12 -2.76
N SER A 73 -6.95 -11.88 -3.84
CA SER A 73 -6.69 -13.31 -3.77
C SER A 73 -5.39 -13.62 -3.03
N PHE A 74 -4.32 -12.86 -3.28
CA PHE A 74 -3.06 -13.01 -2.56
C PHE A 74 -3.23 -12.76 -1.05
N LEU A 75 -3.96 -11.71 -0.67
CA LEU A 75 -4.22 -11.37 0.73
C LEU A 75 -5.03 -12.43 1.47
N GLN A 76 -5.91 -13.17 0.77
CA GLN A 76 -6.68 -14.29 1.35
C GLN A 76 -5.79 -15.45 1.82
N TYR A 77 -4.61 -15.62 1.23
CA TYR A 77 -3.62 -16.61 1.69
C TYR A 77 -2.79 -16.15 2.88
N GLY A 78 -3.13 -15.02 3.51
CA GLY A 78 -2.45 -14.52 4.70
C GLY A 78 -1.10 -13.86 4.43
N GLY A 79 -0.84 -13.47 3.19
CA GLY A 79 0.36 -12.74 2.80
C GLY A 79 0.32 -11.25 3.15
N VAL A 80 1.47 -10.62 3.11
CA VAL A 80 1.64 -9.17 3.15
C VAL A 80 1.91 -8.70 1.72
N LEU A 81 1.20 -7.67 1.26
CA LEU A 81 1.29 -7.19 -0.12
C LEU A 81 1.78 -5.74 -0.14
N ASP A 82 2.86 -5.48 -0.85
CA ASP A 82 3.30 -4.13 -1.18
C ASP A 82 2.66 -3.71 -2.50
N VAL A 83 1.71 -2.79 -2.43
CA VAL A 83 0.93 -2.31 -3.58
C VAL A 83 1.47 -0.98 -4.06
N VAL A 84 1.73 -0.88 -5.35
CA VAL A 84 2.16 0.36 -6.03
C VAL A 84 1.11 0.76 -7.05
N ARG A 85 0.54 1.95 -6.87
CA ARG A 85 -0.34 2.52 -7.88
C ARG A 85 0.46 3.12 -9.01
N VAL A 86 0.18 2.69 -10.24
CA VAL A 86 0.73 3.28 -11.45
C VAL A 86 -0.21 4.36 -11.95
N SER A 87 0.34 5.54 -12.26
CA SER A 87 -0.39 6.63 -12.89
C SER A 87 -0.24 6.54 -14.39
N THR A 88 -1.34 6.68 -15.10
CA THR A 88 -1.29 6.95 -16.55
C THR A 88 -1.01 8.43 -16.79
N THR A 89 -0.32 8.73 -17.89
CA THR A 89 -0.06 10.11 -18.33
C THR A 89 -1.38 10.87 -18.48
N GLY A 90 -1.50 12.04 -17.85
CA GLY A 90 -2.69 12.88 -17.96
C GLY A 90 -3.73 12.72 -16.85
N GLN A 91 -3.43 12.01 -15.77
CA GLN A 91 -4.30 12.04 -14.59
C GLN A 91 -4.30 13.42 -13.95
N LEU A 92 -5.48 13.99 -13.77
CA LEU A 92 -5.69 15.31 -13.18
C LEU A 92 -5.83 15.22 -11.66
N THR A 93 -5.36 16.26 -10.99
CA THR A 93 -5.49 16.42 -9.54
C THR A 93 -6.63 17.40 -9.27
N ALA A 94 -7.56 17.05 -8.41
CA ALA A 94 -8.61 17.96 -8.00
C ALA A 94 -8.03 19.14 -7.21
N SER A 95 -8.45 20.35 -7.55
CA SER A 95 -8.02 21.60 -6.92
C SER A 95 -9.19 22.58 -6.82
N ASP A 96 -9.00 23.69 -6.10
CA ASP A 96 -10.01 24.72 -6.01
C ASP A 96 -10.18 25.53 -7.31
N ASP A 97 -11.24 26.33 -7.36
CA ASP A 97 -11.73 27.03 -8.57
C ASP A 97 -10.76 28.07 -9.18
N ASN A 98 -9.57 28.27 -8.62
CA ASN A 98 -8.61 29.21 -9.20
C ASN A 98 -7.86 28.65 -10.41
N VAL A 99 -8.06 27.37 -10.72
CA VAL A 99 -7.53 26.76 -11.94
C VAL A 99 -8.56 26.87 -13.04
N THR A 100 -8.34 27.78 -13.97
CA THR A 100 -9.22 28.03 -15.10
C THR A 100 -9.41 26.73 -15.92
N SER A 101 -10.65 26.42 -16.29
CA SER A 101 -10.97 25.34 -17.22
C SER A 101 -10.25 25.52 -18.58
N PRO A 102 -9.65 24.45 -19.16
CA PRO A 102 -9.72 23.06 -18.72
C PRO A 102 -8.73 22.77 -17.58
N TYR A 103 -9.17 21.99 -16.62
CA TYR A 103 -8.32 21.54 -15.51
C TYR A 103 -7.07 20.83 -16.05
N THR A 104 -5.93 21.50 -15.89
CA THR A 104 -4.66 21.00 -16.42
C THR A 104 -3.68 20.62 -15.31
N LEU A 105 -4.09 20.83 -14.05
CA LEU A 105 -3.22 20.57 -12.91
C LEU A 105 -3.02 19.07 -12.75
N SER A 106 -1.80 18.63 -12.88
CA SER A 106 -1.38 17.26 -12.65
C SER A 106 -0.27 17.23 -11.62
N ILE A 107 -0.60 16.76 -10.42
CA ILE A 107 0.35 16.53 -9.32
C ILE A 107 0.39 15.02 -9.07
N PRO A 108 1.25 14.28 -9.77
CA PRO A 108 1.25 12.83 -9.71
C PRO A 108 1.74 12.29 -8.36
N THR A 109 2.69 12.96 -7.72
CA THR A 109 3.28 12.53 -6.46
C THR A 109 3.48 13.67 -5.48
N VAL A 110 3.69 13.33 -4.19
CA VAL A 110 3.98 14.31 -3.14
C VAL A 110 5.32 15.01 -3.41
N GLU A 111 6.29 14.33 -3.96
CA GLU A 111 7.60 14.89 -4.31
C GLU A 111 7.49 15.97 -5.39
N VAL A 112 6.59 15.77 -6.37
CA VAL A 112 6.30 16.80 -7.38
C VAL A 112 5.61 18.01 -6.74
N TYR A 113 4.69 17.79 -5.79
CA TYR A 113 4.10 18.88 -5.04
C TYR A 113 5.14 19.68 -4.27
N GLU A 114 6.00 19.00 -3.50
CA GLU A 114 7.02 19.65 -2.68
C GLU A 114 8.05 20.41 -3.52
N SER A 115 8.47 19.85 -4.64
CA SER A 115 9.48 20.50 -5.49
C SER A 115 8.94 21.68 -6.28
N THR A 116 7.67 21.63 -6.68
CA THR A 116 7.11 22.62 -7.62
C THR A 116 6.23 23.66 -6.93
N TYR A 117 5.44 23.24 -5.94
CA TYR A 117 4.35 24.07 -5.38
C TYR A 117 4.53 24.45 -3.93
N ALA A 118 5.19 23.64 -3.10
CA ALA A 118 5.26 23.88 -1.66
C ALA A 118 5.93 25.21 -1.30
N ASN A 119 6.90 25.66 -2.09
CA ASN A 119 7.65 26.89 -1.89
C ASN A 119 7.43 27.94 -2.99
N ALA A 120 6.42 27.75 -3.84
CA ALA A 120 6.14 28.69 -4.89
C ALA A 120 5.58 30.01 -4.31
N ALA A 121 6.07 31.14 -4.80
CA ALA A 121 5.65 32.47 -4.34
C ALA A 121 4.15 32.73 -4.64
N SER A 122 3.59 32.06 -5.63
CA SER A 122 2.17 32.07 -5.93
C SER A 122 1.74 30.74 -6.52
N ASN A 123 0.84 30.06 -5.86
CA ASN A 123 0.23 28.85 -6.37
C ASN A 123 -1.05 29.17 -7.13
N PRO A 124 -1.35 28.47 -8.23
CA PRO A 124 -2.60 28.66 -8.98
C PRO A 124 -3.82 28.13 -8.19
N PHE A 125 -3.62 27.49 -7.06
CA PHE A 125 -4.66 26.89 -6.22
C PHE A 125 -4.39 27.17 -4.74
N LYS A 126 -5.44 27.17 -3.90
CA LYS A 126 -5.36 27.25 -2.44
C LYS A 126 -5.25 25.88 -1.80
N TRP A 127 -5.86 24.89 -2.42
CA TRP A 127 -5.79 23.50 -2.02
C TRP A 127 -5.83 22.58 -3.25
N ALA A 128 -5.21 21.44 -3.12
CA ALA A 128 -5.22 20.37 -4.12
C ALA A 128 -5.35 19.00 -3.44
N ALA A 129 -5.92 18.04 -4.15
CA ALA A 129 -5.98 16.68 -3.65
C ALA A 129 -4.59 16.07 -3.54
N ARG A 130 -4.37 15.26 -2.51
CA ARG A 130 -3.08 14.63 -2.23
C ARG A 130 -2.62 13.65 -3.33
N SER A 131 -3.56 13.07 -4.06
CA SER A 131 -3.28 12.12 -5.13
C SER A 131 -4.21 12.36 -6.31
N PRO A 132 -3.75 12.18 -7.54
CA PRO A 132 -4.59 12.32 -8.73
C PRO A 132 -5.54 11.12 -8.86
N GLY A 133 -6.67 11.31 -9.54
CA GLY A 133 -7.59 10.25 -9.89
C GLY A 133 -9.05 10.69 -9.95
N ALA A 134 -9.87 9.88 -10.59
CA ALA A 134 -11.28 10.16 -10.81
C ALA A 134 -12.06 10.35 -9.48
N VAL A 135 -11.73 9.58 -8.45
CA VAL A 135 -12.39 9.68 -7.14
C VAL A 135 -12.09 11.01 -6.46
N SER A 136 -10.85 11.47 -6.49
CA SER A 136 -10.46 12.77 -5.92
C SER A 136 -11.13 13.93 -6.63
N TYR A 137 -11.38 13.79 -7.93
CA TYR A 137 -12.03 14.80 -8.74
C TYR A 137 -13.54 14.89 -8.48
N THR A 138 -14.22 13.76 -8.22
CA THR A 138 -15.68 13.71 -8.08
C THR A 138 -16.17 13.86 -6.63
N HIS A 139 -15.33 13.57 -5.64
CA HIS A 139 -15.71 13.52 -4.22
C HIS A 139 -15.08 14.60 -3.34
N LEU A 140 -14.60 15.67 -3.93
CA LEU A 140 -14.12 16.80 -3.16
C LEU A 140 -15.30 17.60 -2.61
N THR A 141 -15.90 17.11 -1.55
CA THR A 141 -16.85 17.87 -0.74
C THR A 141 -16.05 18.74 0.23
N LEU A 142 -15.97 20.03 -0.06
CA LEU A 142 -15.50 21.01 0.91
C LEU A 142 -16.44 21.00 2.12
N PRO A 143 -15.92 21.01 3.36
CA PRO A 143 -16.75 21.31 4.50
C PRO A 143 -17.30 22.74 4.29
N THR A 144 -18.58 22.83 4.00
CA THR A 144 -19.29 24.10 4.01
C THR A 144 -19.18 24.66 5.41
N LYS A 145 -18.45 25.76 5.55
CA LYS A 145 -18.40 26.51 6.79
C LYS A 145 -19.81 27.08 7.01
N ALA A 146 -20.52 26.50 8.00
CA ALA A 146 -21.76 27.09 8.54
C ALA A 146 -21.48 28.38 9.24
#